data_e8285e101a1bd4c669588090c3aeecba
#
_entry.id   e8285e101a1bd4c669588090c3aeecba
#
_cell.length_a   1.000
_cell.length_b   1.000
_cell.length_c   1.000
_cell.angle_alpha   90.00
_cell.angle_beta   90.00
_cell.angle_gamma   90.00
#
_symmetry.space_group_name_H-M   'P 1'
#
loop_
_entity.id
_entity.type
_entity.pdbx_description
1 polymer ?
#
loop_
_entity_poly.entity_id
_entity_poly.type
_entity_poly.pdbx_seq_one_letter_code
_entity_poly.pdbx_strand_id
1 'polypeptide(L)'
;MPEGLPNGKKVSTVQTQTQQTPDSLVVDTLQRVLMPKKGEPHDVRMLYLIEQEQNKQRLRWSDRTSFDIPAGNEVSFETYFNAFPASYWRRWSQLDSVILAMRVEGRATISVYRSKHDGTRVAVTNVEATGDVEIPLKLNNFEDGGWLWFDVTAEDDSRISDAAWCAPQEPKEQVLDDGTVVPPQPKQVAVGIPTFNRPRDAVNALHALAEDPYVESSISHVLMPDQGDQHPADEPDFAEAERNLNGKLRIFQQGNLGGSGGYSRIMYEVLNSTDAPFILYMDDDIAIEPDSI
;
A
#
# COMPACT_ATOMS: atom_id res chain seq x y z
N MET A 1 -24.39 37.56 48.88
CA MET A 1 -25.53 37.16 48.10
C MET A 1 -25.03 36.45 46.90
N PRO A 2 -25.46 35.22 46.63
CA PRO A 2 -24.61 34.19 46.05
C PRO A 2 -24.64 34.19 44.52
N GLU A 3 -23.47 34.06 43.88
CA GLU A 3 -22.87 32.84 43.38
C GLU A 3 -23.62 32.20 42.20
N GLY A 4 -23.13 32.49 41.00
CA GLY A 4 -23.48 31.81 39.76
C GLY A 4 -22.65 30.54 39.57
N LEU A 5 -23.30 29.41 39.34
CA LEU A 5 -22.75 28.10 39.03
C LEU A 5 -22.06 28.06 37.64
N PRO A 6 -21.05 27.25 37.46
CA PRO A 6 -20.29 27.20 36.21
C PRO A 6 -21.04 26.43 35.12
N ASN A 7 -20.94 26.93 33.91
CA ASN A 7 -21.43 26.34 32.66
C ASN A 7 -20.93 24.93 32.42
N GLY A 8 -21.88 24.00 32.30
CA GLY A 8 -21.63 22.63 31.86
C GLY A 8 -21.07 22.58 30.42
N LYS A 9 -19.97 21.86 30.26
CA LYS A 9 -19.43 21.50 28.96
C LYS A 9 -20.49 20.69 28.21
N LYS A 10 -20.91 21.18 27.05
CA LYS A 10 -21.68 20.41 26.08
C LYS A 10 -20.83 19.28 25.56
N VAL A 11 -21.15 18.06 25.96
CA VAL A 11 -20.68 16.83 25.31
C VAL A 11 -21.33 16.82 23.93
N SER A 12 -20.50 16.88 22.88
CA SER A 12 -20.94 16.73 21.51
C SER A 12 -21.35 15.28 21.31
N THR A 13 -22.62 15.04 21.07
CA THR A 13 -23.17 13.72 20.76
C THR A 13 -22.63 13.28 19.40
N VAL A 14 -21.84 12.24 19.41
CA VAL A 14 -21.41 11.52 18.19
C VAL A 14 -22.66 10.88 17.59
N GLN A 15 -23.04 11.27 16.38
CA GLN A 15 -24.11 10.62 15.66
C GLN A 15 -23.63 9.27 15.13
N THR A 16 -24.17 8.19 15.68
CA THR A 16 -24.03 6.84 15.13
C THR A 16 -24.81 6.79 13.82
N GLN A 17 -24.12 6.82 12.69
CA GLN A 17 -24.73 6.57 11.39
C GLN A 17 -24.72 5.08 11.13
N THR A 18 -25.88 4.43 11.20
CA THR A 18 -26.12 3.10 10.65
C THR A 18 -26.20 3.26 9.13
N GLN A 19 -25.16 2.86 8.39
CA GLN A 19 -25.17 2.93 6.93
C GLN A 19 -25.84 1.68 6.35
N GLN A 20 -26.84 1.93 5.51
CA GLN A 20 -27.37 0.97 4.54
C GLN A 20 -26.31 0.80 3.43
N THR A 21 -26.02 -0.44 3.07
CA THR A 21 -25.13 -0.86 1.99
C THR A 21 -25.57 -0.23 0.65
N PRO A 22 -24.76 0.62 0.01
CA PRO A 22 -24.89 0.88 -1.42
C PRO A 22 -24.32 -0.33 -2.21
N ASP A 23 -24.75 -0.50 -3.44
CA ASP A 23 -24.09 -1.38 -4.41
C ASP A 23 -22.58 -1.15 -4.35
N SER A 24 -21.78 -2.21 -4.27
CA SER A 24 -20.33 -2.13 -4.08
C SER A 24 -19.74 -1.12 -5.07
N LEU A 25 -19.23 -0.01 -4.53
CA LEU A 25 -18.48 0.95 -5.33
C LEU A 25 -17.27 0.21 -5.93
N VAL A 26 -17.14 0.25 -7.25
CA VAL A 26 -15.90 -0.19 -7.88
C VAL A 26 -14.82 0.79 -7.43
N VAL A 27 -13.83 0.30 -6.70
CA VAL A 27 -12.77 1.13 -6.12
C VAL A 27 -11.41 0.73 -6.67
N ASP A 28 -10.56 1.70 -6.97
CA ASP A 28 -9.15 1.47 -7.30
C ASP A 28 -8.32 1.45 -6.01
N THR A 29 -7.59 0.37 -5.77
CA THR A 29 -6.67 0.29 -4.64
C THR A 29 -5.50 1.26 -4.85
N LEU A 30 -5.33 2.18 -3.90
CA LEU A 30 -4.19 3.10 -3.85
C LEU A 30 -3.06 2.56 -2.98
N GLN A 31 -3.42 1.89 -1.88
CA GLN A 31 -2.48 1.33 -0.93
C GLN A 31 -3.15 0.21 -0.14
N ARG A 32 -2.57 -0.98 -0.18
CA ARG A 32 -3.01 -2.10 0.67
C ARG A 32 -2.50 -1.92 2.10
N VAL A 33 -3.25 -2.47 3.07
CA VAL A 33 -2.81 -2.59 4.46
C VAL A 33 -2.17 -3.96 4.65
N LEU A 34 -0.89 -3.97 5.01
CA LEU A 34 -0.08 -5.17 5.01
C LEU A 34 0.34 -5.59 6.42
N MET A 35 0.38 -6.89 6.63
CA MET A 35 1.05 -7.49 7.77
C MET A 35 2.53 -7.71 7.49
N PRO A 36 3.40 -7.67 8.51
CA PRO A 36 4.83 -7.95 8.32
C PRO A 36 5.05 -9.39 7.83
N LYS A 37 6.12 -9.62 7.09
CA LYS A 37 6.53 -10.97 6.69
C LYS A 37 6.79 -11.83 7.92
N LYS A 38 6.59 -13.16 7.77
CA LYS A 38 6.88 -14.10 8.86
C LYS A 38 8.38 -14.08 9.18
N GLY A 39 8.69 -13.99 10.47
CA GLY A 39 10.09 -13.99 10.93
C GLY A 39 10.75 -12.62 10.97
N GLU A 40 10.07 -11.56 10.55
CA GLU A 40 10.59 -10.20 10.69
C GLU A 40 10.88 -9.84 12.15
N PRO A 41 12.02 -9.15 12.44
CA PRO A 41 12.35 -8.70 13.76
C PRO A 41 11.36 -7.63 14.26
N HIS A 42 11.36 -7.39 15.58
CA HIS A 42 10.34 -6.54 16.21
C HIS A 42 10.35 -5.10 15.70
N ASP A 43 11.50 -4.52 15.46
CA ASP A 43 11.66 -3.17 14.91
C ASP A 43 11.08 -3.03 13.50
N VAL A 44 11.25 -4.03 12.64
CA VAL A 44 10.63 -4.08 11.32
C VAL A 44 9.11 -4.25 11.42
N ARG A 45 8.62 -5.12 12.34
CA ARG A 45 7.17 -5.31 12.55
C ARG A 45 6.45 -4.03 12.93
N MET A 46 7.09 -3.16 13.71
CA MET A 46 6.54 -1.85 14.10
C MET A 46 6.33 -0.89 12.91
N LEU A 47 6.92 -1.16 11.75
CA LEU A 47 6.66 -0.40 10.52
C LEU A 47 5.30 -0.74 9.89
N TYR A 48 4.67 -1.84 10.31
CA TYR A 48 3.38 -2.32 9.77
C TYR A 48 2.23 -2.19 10.77
N LEU A 49 2.46 -2.49 12.06
CA LEU A 49 1.41 -2.48 13.08
C LEU A 49 1.97 -2.19 14.47
N ILE A 50 1.12 -1.61 15.31
CA ILE A 50 1.41 -1.38 16.73
C ILE A 50 0.36 -2.08 17.57
N GLU A 51 0.78 -3.13 18.30
CA GLU A 51 -0.07 -3.80 19.28
C GLU A 51 -0.03 -3.03 20.61
N GLN A 52 -1.17 -2.80 21.20
CA GLN A 52 -1.25 -2.12 22.49
C GLN A 52 -0.67 -3.00 23.63
N GLU A 53 0.02 -2.39 24.60
CA GLU A 53 0.63 -3.11 25.72
C GLU A 53 -0.39 -3.87 26.60
N GLN A 54 -1.62 -3.36 26.68
CA GLN A 54 -2.71 -3.99 27.42
C GLN A 54 -3.35 -5.21 26.75
N ASN A 55 -2.97 -5.52 25.52
CA ASN A 55 -3.49 -6.67 24.80
C ASN A 55 -3.14 -7.98 25.53
N LYS A 56 -4.15 -8.81 25.80
CA LYS A 56 -3.98 -10.08 26.54
C LYS A 56 -3.31 -11.16 25.70
N GLN A 57 -3.48 -11.10 24.40
CA GLN A 57 -2.94 -12.04 23.42
C GLN A 57 -2.33 -11.28 22.25
N ARG A 58 -1.43 -11.94 21.54
CA ARG A 58 -0.84 -11.37 20.33
C ARG A 58 -1.76 -11.57 19.13
N LEU A 59 -1.72 -10.62 18.18
CA LEU A 59 -2.33 -10.78 16.87
C LEU A 59 -1.68 -11.96 16.15
N ARG A 60 -2.47 -12.58 15.26
CA ARG A 60 -2.01 -13.68 14.41
C ARG A 60 -2.34 -13.36 12.96
N TRP A 61 -1.43 -13.69 12.06
CA TRP A 61 -1.65 -13.59 10.62
C TRP A 61 -0.99 -14.77 9.92
N SER A 62 -1.63 -15.27 8.86
CA SER A 62 -1.14 -16.35 8.01
C SER A 62 -0.59 -15.85 6.69
N ASP A 63 -1.07 -14.72 6.23
CA ASP A 63 -0.72 -14.04 4.99
C ASP A 63 -0.53 -12.53 5.24
N ARG A 64 -0.25 -11.78 4.20
CA ARG A 64 0.07 -10.37 4.32
C ARG A 64 -1.14 -9.44 4.34
N THR A 65 -2.31 -9.92 3.98
CA THR A 65 -3.52 -9.10 3.82
C THR A 65 -4.62 -9.44 4.82
N SER A 66 -4.37 -10.40 5.73
CA SER A 66 -5.36 -10.76 6.74
C SER A 66 -4.73 -11.01 8.11
N PHE A 67 -5.48 -10.70 9.17
CA PHE A 67 -5.06 -10.95 10.55
C PHE A 67 -6.25 -11.26 11.46
N ASP A 68 -5.97 -12.08 12.49
CA ASP A 68 -6.90 -12.42 13.54
C ASP A 68 -6.59 -11.57 14.77
N ILE A 69 -7.60 -10.88 15.29
CA ILE A 69 -7.53 -10.06 16.49
C ILE A 69 -8.46 -10.63 17.58
N PRO A 70 -7.89 -11.06 18.72
CA PRO A 70 -8.68 -11.58 19.84
C PRO A 70 -9.60 -10.53 20.46
N ALA A 71 -10.75 -10.97 20.97
CA ALA A 71 -11.71 -10.11 21.66
C ALA A 71 -11.06 -9.24 22.76
N GLY A 72 -11.37 -7.96 22.74
CA GLY A 72 -10.85 -6.95 23.67
C GLY A 72 -9.43 -6.47 23.39
N ASN A 73 -8.83 -6.92 22.29
CA ASN A 73 -7.55 -6.40 21.82
C ASN A 73 -7.74 -5.18 20.92
N GLU A 74 -6.69 -4.34 20.87
CA GLU A 74 -6.60 -3.18 19.99
C GLU A 74 -5.29 -3.22 19.22
N VAL A 75 -5.33 -2.86 17.93
CA VAL A 75 -4.17 -2.69 17.07
C VAL A 75 -4.26 -1.37 16.33
N SER A 76 -3.13 -0.67 16.20
CA SER A 76 -3.03 0.57 15.44
C SER A 76 -2.22 0.38 14.17
N PHE A 77 -2.69 1.02 13.10
CA PHE A 77 -2.00 1.14 11.81
C PHE A 77 -1.44 2.56 11.60
N GLU A 78 -1.14 3.28 12.69
CA GLU A 78 -0.35 4.51 12.71
C GLU A 78 1.13 4.20 12.46
N THR A 79 1.44 3.68 11.27
CA THR A 79 2.74 3.09 10.97
C THR A 79 3.24 3.51 9.60
N TYR A 80 4.53 3.27 9.34
CA TYR A 80 5.18 3.73 8.11
C TYR A 80 4.54 3.15 6.84
N PHE A 81 4.24 1.85 6.82
CA PHE A 81 3.71 1.20 5.62
C PHE A 81 2.18 1.25 5.50
N ASN A 82 1.44 1.44 6.60
CA ASN A 82 -0.02 1.32 6.56
C ASN A 82 -0.78 2.64 6.76
N ALA A 83 -0.13 3.69 7.25
CA ALA A 83 -0.74 5.01 7.25
C ALA A 83 -0.78 5.58 5.83
N PHE A 84 -1.91 6.17 5.45
CA PHE A 84 -2.13 6.73 4.13
C PHE A 84 -1.60 8.16 4.04
N PRO A 85 -0.72 8.48 3.06
CA PRO A 85 -0.11 9.81 2.93
C PRO A 85 -1.07 10.82 2.29
N ALA A 86 -2.15 11.12 2.99
CA ALA A 86 -3.30 11.90 2.52
C ALA A 86 -2.94 13.23 1.87
N SER A 87 -1.95 13.95 2.42
CA SER A 87 -1.52 15.24 1.89
C SER A 87 -0.84 15.15 0.52
N TYR A 88 -0.10 14.07 0.26
CA TYR A 88 0.51 13.84 -1.05
C TYR A 88 -0.55 13.60 -2.11
N TRP A 89 -1.50 12.71 -1.83
CA TRP A 89 -2.61 12.43 -2.73
C TRP A 89 -3.46 13.68 -2.97
N ARG A 90 -3.77 14.47 -1.92
CA ARG A 90 -4.53 15.70 -2.06
C ARG A 90 -3.80 16.75 -2.92
N ARG A 91 -2.49 16.88 -2.76
CA ARG A 91 -1.68 17.91 -3.46
C ARG A 91 -1.37 17.54 -4.91
N TRP A 92 -1.09 16.28 -5.19
CA TRP A 92 -0.51 15.85 -6.46
C TRP A 92 -1.43 14.99 -7.31
N SER A 93 -2.69 14.83 -6.91
CA SER A 93 -3.73 14.15 -7.69
C SER A 93 -5.01 14.99 -7.73
N GLN A 94 -6.03 14.48 -8.42
CA GLN A 94 -7.37 15.07 -8.45
C GLN A 94 -8.28 14.49 -7.36
N LEU A 95 -7.75 13.66 -6.46
CA LEU A 95 -8.53 13.06 -5.39
C LEU A 95 -8.88 14.11 -4.32
N ASP A 96 -10.16 14.20 -3.99
CA ASP A 96 -10.68 14.99 -2.88
C ASP A 96 -11.23 14.11 -1.73
N SER A 97 -11.29 12.80 -1.96
CA SER A 97 -11.70 11.79 -0.98
C SER A 97 -10.99 10.46 -1.21
N VAL A 98 -10.96 9.63 -0.18
CA VAL A 98 -10.46 8.25 -0.19
C VAL A 98 -11.43 7.37 0.58
N ILE A 99 -11.48 6.09 0.27
CA ILE A 99 -12.27 5.09 0.98
C ILE A 99 -11.32 4.15 1.71
N LEU A 100 -11.51 3.97 3.02
CA LEU A 100 -10.93 2.85 3.74
C LEU A 100 -11.89 1.66 3.61
N ALA A 101 -11.49 0.64 2.87
CA ALA A 101 -12.28 -0.56 2.63
C ALA A 101 -11.64 -1.75 3.35
N MET A 102 -12.45 -2.66 3.88
CA MET A 102 -12.00 -3.92 4.49
C MET A 102 -13.15 -4.90 4.68
N ARG A 103 -12.82 -6.16 4.91
CA ARG A 103 -13.77 -7.18 5.35
C ARG A 103 -13.54 -7.53 6.80
N VAL A 104 -14.61 -7.54 7.60
CA VAL A 104 -14.60 -7.85 9.03
C VAL A 104 -15.46 -9.10 9.29
N GLU A 105 -14.84 -10.19 9.70
CA GLU A 105 -15.53 -11.35 10.26
C GLU A 105 -15.52 -11.22 11.78
N GLY A 106 -16.69 -11.31 12.42
CA GLY A 106 -16.89 -10.94 13.83
C GLY A 106 -17.39 -9.51 13.96
N ARG A 107 -17.14 -8.87 15.12
CA ARG A 107 -17.48 -7.46 15.39
C ARG A 107 -16.27 -6.70 15.88
N ALA A 108 -16.02 -5.57 15.29
CA ALA A 108 -14.93 -4.67 15.67
C ALA A 108 -15.35 -3.20 15.53
N THR A 109 -14.70 -2.33 16.28
CA THR A 109 -14.80 -0.89 16.09
C THR A 109 -13.57 -0.41 15.31
N ILE A 110 -13.81 0.26 14.18
CA ILE A 110 -12.78 0.89 13.36
C ILE A 110 -12.76 2.38 13.69
N SER A 111 -11.66 2.84 14.30
CA SER A 111 -11.44 4.24 14.67
C SER A 111 -10.47 4.89 13.70
N VAL A 112 -10.94 5.84 12.90
CA VAL A 112 -10.09 6.54 11.91
C VAL A 112 -9.59 7.85 12.49
N TYR A 113 -8.31 8.10 12.25
CA TYR A 113 -7.61 9.29 12.71
C TYR A 113 -6.89 9.98 11.57
N ARG A 114 -6.58 11.25 11.80
CA ARG A 114 -5.64 12.00 10.96
C ARG A 114 -4.59 12.72 11.81
N SER A 115 -3.44 12.97 11.24
CA SER A 115 -2.52 13.96 11.80
C SER A 115 -2.81 15.35 11.25
N LYS A 116 -2.49 16.37 12.04
CA LYS A 116 -2.26 17.73 11.54
C LYS A 116 -0.80 17.85 11.07
N HIS A 117 -0.47 19.00 10.45
CA HIS A 117 0.90 19.35 10.04
C HIS A 117 1.91 19.36 11.20
N ASP A 118 1.44 19.60 12.44
CA ASP A 118 2.23 19.58 13.66
C ASP A 118 2.34 18.21 14.32
N GLY A 119 1.81 17.15 13.68
CA GLY A 119 1.76 15.78 14.19
C GLY A 119 0.63 15.51 15.19
N THR A 120 -0.21 16.50 15.51
CA THR A 120 -1.33 16.28 16.44
C THR A 120 -2.32 15.27 15.87
N ARG A 121 -2.63 14.22 16.63
CA ARG A 121 -3.66 13.21 16.33
C ARG A 121 -5.06 13.80 16.50
N VAL A 122 -5.91 13.60 15.51
CA VAL A 122 -7.34 14.05 15.53
C VAL A 122 -8.22 12.89 15.10
N ALA A 123 -9.21 12.54 15.93
CA ALA A 123 -10.23 11.56 15.56
C ALA A 123 -11.10 12.10 14.42
N VAL A 124 -11.34 11.26 13.41
CA VAL A 124 -12.15 11.57 12.24
C VAL A 124 -13.53 10.93 12.38
N THR A 125 -13.55 9.60 12.61
CA THR A 125 -14.80 8.83 12.76
C THR A 125 -14.55 7.53 13.52
N ASN A 126 -15.63 6.95 14.08
CA ASN A 126 -15.68 5.60 14.62
C ASN A 126 -16.83 4.86 13.96
N VAL A 127 -16.60 3.63 13.57
CA VAL A 127 -17.58 2.77 12.89
C VAL A 127 -17.59 1.40 13.54
N GLU A 128 -18.77 0.95 13.99
CA GLU A 128 -19.00 -0.45 14.34
C GLU A 128 -19.03 -1.26 13.03
N ALA A 129 -18.18 -2.26 12.92
CA ALA A 129 -17.86 -2.95 11.68
C ALA A 129 -18.17 -4.44 11.76
N THR A 130 -18.85 -4.96 10.75
CA THR A 130 -19.05 -6.37 10.45
C THR A 130 -19.35 -6.55 8.96
N GLY A 131 -18.87 -7.62 8.34
CA GLY A 131 -19.00 -7.84 6.88
C GLY A 131 -18.08 -6.94 6.07
N ASP A 132 -18.51 -6.56 4.90
CA ASP A 132 -17.79 -5.64 4.03
C ASP A 132 -18.03 -4.19 4.49
N VAL A 133 -16.96 -3.45 4.72
CA VAL A 133 -16.96 -2.11 5.31
C VAL A 133 -16.27 -1.13 4.37
N GLU A 134 -16.93 -0.02 4.10
CA GLU A 134 -16.40 1.11 3.34
C GLU A 134 -16.58 2.41 4.14
N ILE A 135 -15.48 3.10 4.42
CA ILE A 135 -15.48 4.33 5.18
C ILE A 135 -14.98 5.48 4.29
N PRO A 136 -15.88 6.30 3.74
CA PRO A 136 -15.47 7.43 2.90
C PRO A 136 -14.89 8.57 3.76
N LEU A 137 -13.74 9.10 3.34
CA LEU A 137 -12.95 10.09 4.04
C LEU A 137 -12.58 11.25 3.11
N LYS A 138 -12.82 12.48 3.52
CA LYS A 138 -12.46 13.67 2.74
C LYS A 138 -11.01 14.07 2.95
N LEU A 139 -10.35 14.48 1.85
CA LEU A 139 -8.97 14.95 1.84
C LEU A 139 -8.81 16.47 1.93
N ASN A 140 -9.90 17.22 2.06
CA ASN A 140 -9.88 18.69 2.06
C ASN A 140 -9.14 19.35 3.24
N ASN A 141 -8.77 18.58 4.27
CA ASN A 141 -8.06 19.08 5.46
C ASN A 141 -6.54 18.75 5.43
N PHE A 142 -5.98 18.40 4.26
CA PHE A 142 -4.60 17.93 4.13
C PHE A 142 -3.74 18.81 3.21
N GLU A 143 -4.00 20.10 3.11
CA GLU A 143 -3.24 21.00 2.23
C GLU A 143 -1.78 21.15 2.66
N ASP A 144 -1.50 21.16 3.97
CA ASP A 144 -0.18 21.45 4.56
C ASP A 144 0.55 20.23 5.12
N GLY A 145 0.15 19.03 4.75
CA GLY A 145 0.71 17.78 5.26
C GLY A 145 -0.28 17.00 6.11
N GLY A 146 0.05 15.74 6.35
CA GLY A 146 -0.72 14.85 7.21
C GLY A 146 -1.04 13.50 6.60
N TRP A 147 -1.39 12.59 7.50
CA TRP A 147 -1.65 11.19 7.26
C TRP A 147 -3.04 10.82 7.75
N LEU A 148 -3.64 9.80 7.14
CA LEU A 148 -4.78 9.06 7.68
C LEU A 148 -4.29 7.69 8.15
N TRP A 149 -4.84 7.21 9.24
CA TRP A 149 -4.65 5.84 9.71
C TRP A 149 -5.89 5.38 10.47
N PHE A 150 -5.90 4.13 10.89
CA PHE A 150 -6.99 3.59 11.68
C PHE A 150 -6.48 2.65 12.77
N ASP A 151 -7.29 2.52 13.80
CA ASP A 151 -7.15 1.52 14.84
C ASP A 151 -8.32 0.54 14.74
N VAL A 152 -8.08 -0.71 15.11
CA VAL A 152 -9.11 -1.75 15.22
C VAL A 152 -9.20 -2.20 16.66
N THR A 153 -10.39 -2.09 17.26
CA THR A 153 -10.70 -2.67 18.57
C THR A 153 -11.69 -3.81 18.36
N ALA A 154 -11.29 -5.03 18.67
CA ALA A 154 -12.13 -6.21 18.49
C ALA A 154 -13.11 -6.37 19.68
N GLU A 155 -14.40 -6.46 19.40
CA GLU A 155 -15.43 -6.76 20.39
C GLU A 155 -15.59 -8.27 20.59
N ASP A 156 -15.52 -9.01 19.51
CA ASP A 156 -15.46 -10.48 19.46
C ASP A 156 -14.12 -10.91 18.87
N ASP A 157 -13.76 -12.20 18.95
CA ASP A 157 -12.67 -12.72 18.13
C ASP A 157 -12.99 -12.45 16.67
N SER A 158 -12.18 -11.63 16.03
CA SER A 158 -12.47 -11.09 14.71
C SER A 158 -11.31 -11.36 13.76
N ARG A 159 -11.64 -11.51 12.46
CA ARG A 159 -10.68 -11.55 11.37
C ARG A 159 -10.91 -10.33 10.49
N ILE A 160 -9.83 -9.64 10.20
CA ILE A 160 -9.82 -8.52 9.24
C ILE A 160 -9.07 -8.99 7.99
N SER A 161 -9.65 -8.77 6.82
CA SER A 161 -9.01 -9.09 5.53
C SER A 161 -9.20 -7.98 4.51
N ASP A 162 -8.30 -7.96 3.54
CA ASP A 162 -8.33 -7.10 2.36
C ASP A 162 -8.49 -5.60 2.68
N ALA A 163 -7.92 -5.18 3.82
CA ALA A 163 -7.94 -3.78 4.19
C ALA A 163 -7.08 -2.95 3.21
N ALA A 164 -7.65 -1.87 2.68
CA ALA A 164 -7.00 -1.01 1.70
C ALA A 164 -7.52 0.42 1.74
N TRP A 165 -6.67 1.35 1.34
CA TRP A 165 -7.03 2.72 1.00
C TRP A 165 -7.32 2.76 -0.50
N CYS A 166 -8.52 3.19 -0.88
CA CYS A 166 -9.02 3.10 -2.24
C CYS A 166 -9.46 4.47 -2.76
N ALA A 167 -9.28 4.71 -4.05
CA ALA A 167 -9.91 5.84 -4.71
C ALA A 167 -11.38 5.53 -4.99
N PRO A 168 -12.32 6.45 -4.72
CA PRO A 168 -13.66 6.32 -5.23
C PRO A 168 -13.60 6.39 -6.76
N GLN A 169 -14.08 5.34 -7.43
CA GLN A 169 -14.18 5.33 -8.88
C GLN A 169 -15.56 5.79 -9.32
N GLU A 170 -15.57 6.77 -10.24
CA GLU A 170 -16.59 6.77 -11.27
C GLU A 170 -16.06 5.88 -12.39
N PRO A 171 -16.84 4.91 -12.91
CA PRO A 171 -16.42 4.09 -14.04
C PRO A 171 -16.19 5.01 -15.25
N LYS A 172 -14.93 5.35 -15.50
CA LYS A 172 -14.54 6.08 -16.72
C LYS A 172 -14.43 5.05 -17.82
N GLU A 173 -15.55 4.80 -18.50
CA GLU A 173 -15.52 4.09 -19.76
C GLU A 173 -14.63 4.86 -20.74
N GLN A 174 -13.60 4.21 -21.24
CA GLN A 174 -12.79 4.77 -22.31
C GLN A 174 -13.47 4.43 -23.63
N VAL A 175 -14.01 5.44 -24.30
CA VAL A 175 -14.60 5.28 -25.64
C VAL A 175 -13.48 5.50 -26.66
N LEU A 176 -13.15 4.47 -27.42
CA LEU A 176 -12.21 4.56 -28.53
C LEU A 176 -12.84 5.35 -29.72
N ASP A 177 -12.00 5.78 -30.66
CA ASP A 177 -12.42 6.56 -31.83
C ASP A 177 -13.46 5.84 -32.73
N ASP A 178 -13.53 4.52 -32.65
CA ASP A 178 -14.51 3.68 -33.34
C ASP A 178 -15.82 3.48 -32.57
N GLY A 179 -15.95 4.10 -31.39
CA GLY A 179 -17.12 3.97 -30.50
C GLY A 179 -17.09 2.74 -29.60
N THR A 180 -16.02 1.94 -29.60
CA THR A 180 -15.86 0.80 -28.69
C THR A 180 -15.60 1.28 -27.27
N VAL A 181 -16.41 0.78 -26.31
CA VAL A 181 -16.21 1.03 -24.88
C VAL A 181 -15.25 -0.01 -24.32
N VAL A 182 -14.12 0.42 -23.79
CA VAL A 182 -13.15 -0.46 -23.13
C VAL A 182 -13.02 -0.08 -21.66
N PRO A 183 -12.93 -1.07 -20.76
CA PRO A 183 -12.62 -0.79 -19.36
C PRO A 183 -11.23 -0.15 -19.25
N PRO A 184 -11.01 0.75 -18.29
CA PRO A 184 -9.70 1.32 -18.06
C PRO A 184 -8.69 0.20 -17.77
N GLN A 185 -7.59 0.19 -18.53
CA GLN A 185 -6.51 -0.76 -18.30
C GLN A 185 -5.68 -0.28 -17.08
N PRO A 186 -5.27 -1.18 -16.18
CA PRO A 186 -4.37 -0.83 -15.10
C PRO A 186 -3.07 -0.27 -15.68
N LYS A 187 -2.63 0.88 -15.18
CA LYS A 187 -1.36 1.45 -15.57
C LYS A 187 -0.24 0.65 -14.93
N GLN A 188 0.60 0.05 -15.77
CA GLN A 188 1.76 -0.73 -15.32
C GLN A 188 3.03 0.11 -15.38
N VAL A 189 3.98 -0.21 -14.52
CA VAL A 189 5.30 0.43 -14.45
C VAL A 189 6.37 -0.50 -15.05
N ALA A 190 7.34 0.07 -15.78
CA ALA A 190 8.57 -0.65 -16.09
C ALA A 190 9.58 -0.42 -14.96
N VAL A 191 10.16 -1.48 -14.43
CA VAL A 191 11.18 -1.42 -13.37
C VAL A 191 12.56 -1.56 -14.00
N GLY A 192 13.48 -0.67 -13.64
CA GLY A 192 14.84 -0.67 -14.12
C GLY A 192 15.86 -0.86 -13.01
N ILE A 193 16.70 -1.91 -13.11
CA ILE A 193 17.67 -2.30 -12.08
C ILE A 193 19.05 -2.49 -12.73
N PRO A 194 19.94 -1.48 -12.76
CA PRO A 194 21.28 -1.68 -13.22
C PRO A 194 22.08 -2.46 -12.18
N THR A 195 22.90 -3.43 -12.61
CA THR A 195 23.75 -4.22 -11.71
C THR A 195 25.21 -4.22 -12.15
N PHE A 196 26.12 -4.33 -11.19
CA PHE A 196 27.56 -4.48 -11.43
C PHE A 196 28.21 -5.33 -10.36
N ASN A 197 28.55 -6.59 -10.70
CA ASN A 197 29.21 -7.56 -9.83
C ASN A 197 28.49 -7.80 -8.48
N ARG A 198 27.15 -7.75 -8.52
CA ARG A 198 26.25 -8.03 -7.38
C ARG A 198 25.15 -9.03 -7.78
N PRO A 199 25.52 -10.21 -8.35
CA PRO A 199 24.53 -11.11 -8.90
C PRO A 199 23.50 -11.57 -7.87
N ARG A 200 23.94 -11.82 -6.62
CA ARG A 200 23.05 -12.26 -5.56
C ARG A 200 22.03 -11.21 -5.16
N ASP A 201 22.46 -9.95 -5.02
CA ASP A 201 21.55 -8.84 -4.68
C ASP A 201 20.55 -8.61 -5.82
N ALA A 202 21.01 -8.63 -7.07
CA ALA A 202 20.16 -8.53 -8.25
C ALA A 202 19.07 -9.62 -8.27
N VAL A 203 19.43 -10.89 -8.00
CA VAL A 203 18.44 -11.98 -7.95
C VAL A 203 17.48 -11.84 -6.79
N ASN A 204 17.93 -11.39 -5.61
CA ASN A 204 17.04 -11.08 -4.48
C ASN A 204 16.03 -9.99 -4.84
N ALA A 205 16.45 -8.95 -5.56
CA ALA A 205 15.53 -7.90 -6.04
C ALA A 205 14.48 -8.48 -7.01
N LEU A 206 14.87 -9.38 -7.94
CA LEU A 206 13.93 -10.05 -8.84
C LEU A 206 12.91 -10.92 -8.07
N HIS A 207 13.36 -11.67 -7.07
CA HIS A 207 12.46 -12.44 -6.21
C HIS A 207 11.47 -11.54 -5.49
N ALA A 208 11.93 -10.42 -4.92
CA ALA A 208 11.07 -9.48 -4.22
C ALA A 208 9.95 -8.92 -5.12
N LEU A 209 10.25 -8.61 -6.39
CA LEU A 209 9.26 -8.12 -7.37
C LEU A 209 8.24 -9.18 -7.78
N ALA A 210 8.59 -10.47 -7.69
CA ALA A 210 7.76 -11.59 -8.10
C ALA A 210 7.04 -12.28 -6.92
N GLU A 211 7.32 -11.90 -5.68
CA GLU A 211 6.82 -12.57 -4.47
C GLU A 211 5.30 -12.47 -4.32
N ASP A 212 4.73 -11.31 -4.65
CA ASP A 212 3.30 -11.03 -4.56
C ASP A 212 2.69 -10.90 -5.96
N PRO A 213 1.72 -11.77 -6.33
CA PRO A 213 1.07 -11.69 -7.65
C PRO A 213 0.37 -10.35 -7.94
N TYR A 214 -0.10 -9.64 -6.91
CA TYR A 214 -0.69 -8.32 -7.08
C TYR A 214 0.37 -7.31 -7.54
N VAL A 215 1.53 -7.29 -6.87
CA VAL A 215 2.66 -6.41 -7.23
C VAL A 215 3.21 -6.80 -8.61
N GLU A 216 3.42 -8.10 -8.85
CA GLU A 216 3.89 -8.60 -10.15
C GLU A 216 2.97 -8.14 -11.30
N SER A 217 1.64 -8.17 -11.10
CA SER A 217 0.67 -7.72 -12.10
C SER A 217 0.75 -6.22 -12.43
N SER A 218 1.25 -5.41 -11.51
CA SER A 218 1.45 -3.97 -11.67
C SER A 218 2.72 -3.62 -12.46
N ILE A 219 3.59 -4.60 -12.71
CA ILE A 219 4.85 -4.46 -13.45
C ILE A 219 4.65 -4.93 -14.89
N SER A 220 5.00 -4.09 -15.86
CA SER A 220 5.00 -4.46 -17.28
C SER A 220 6.30 -5.13 -17.72
N HIS A 221 7.44 -4.59 -17.30
CA HIS A 221 8.77 -5.04 -17.66
C HIS A 221 9.74 -4.86 -16.50
N VAL A 222 10.73 -5.75 -16.40
CA VAL A 222 11.91 -5.57 -15.56
C VAL A 222 13.12 -5.52 -16.48
N LEU A 223 13.84 -4.42 -16.50
CA LEU A 223 14.96 -4.15 -17.37
C LEU A 223 16.25 -4.08 -16.55
N MET A 224 17.18 -5.00 -16.81
CA MET A 224 18.39 -5.14 -16.01
C MET A 224 19.65 -5.03 -16.89
N PRO A 225 20.25 -3.84 -17.02
CA PRO A 225 21.60 -3.70 -17.57
C PRO A 225 22.62 -4.34 -16.63
N ASP A 226 23.24 -5.42 -17.07
CA ASP A 226 24.33 -6.10 -16.38
C ASP A 226 25.66 -5.60 -16.92
N GLN A 227 26.45 -4.96 -16.06
CA GLN A 227 27.70 -4.28 -16.41
C GLN A 227 28.93 -5.02 -15.89
N GLY A 228 28.75 -6.18 -15.21
CA GLY A 228 29.79 -6.90 -14.49
C GLY A 228 30.35 -8.11 -15.21
N ASP A 229 31.31 -8.76 -14.52
CA ASP A 229 31.90 -10.05 -14.87
C ASP A 229 31.26 -11.22 -14.10
N GLN A 230 30.43 -10.89 -13.08
CA GLN A 230 29.60 -11.83 -12.31
C GLN A 230 28.16 -11.57 -12.68
N HIS A 231 27.48 -12.60 -13.18
CA HIS A 231 26.16 -12.42 -13.80
C HIS A 231 25.02 -12.96 -12.94
N PRO A 232 23.89 -12.28 -12.84
CA PRO A 232 22.70 -12.79 -12.16
C PRO A 232 22.27 -14.17 -12.68
N ALA A 233 22.44 -14.43 -13.97
CA ALA A 233 22.08 -15.71 -14.59
C ALA A 233 22.90 -16.91 -14.07
N ASP A 234 24.04 -16.69 -13.43
CA ASP A 234 24.89 -17.73 -12.84
C ASP A 234 24.45 -18.12 -11.41
N GLU A 235 23.53 -17.36 -10.79
CA GLU A 235 23.00 -17.67 -9.46
C GLU A 235 22.04 -18.86 -9.49
N PRO A 236 22.10 -19.76 -8.49
CA PRO A 236 21.34 -21.03 -8.50
C PRO A 236 19.83 -20.86 -8.60
N ASP A 237 19.29 -19.79 -8.03
CA ASP A 237 17.86 -19.47 -7.96
C ASP A 237 17.38 -18.44 -8.99
N PHE A 238 18.27 -17.98 -9.87
CA PHE A 238 17.93 -17.05 -10.96
C PHE A 238 16.77 -17.57 -11.84
N ALA A 239 16.84 -18.83 -12.26
CA ALA A 239 15.82 -19.42 -13.12
C ALA A 239 14.43 -19.48 -12.47
N GLU A 240 14.36 -19.50 -11.14
CA GLU A 240 13.11 -19.41 -10.40
C GLU A 240 12.57 -17.96 -10.43
N ALA A 241 13.40 -16.98 -10.13
CA ALA A 241 13.04 -15.56 -10.19
C ALA A 241 12.55 -15.15 -11.58
N GLU A 242 13.26 -15.57 -12.64
CA GLU A 242 12.89 -15.31 -14.04
C GLU A 242 11.52 -15.92 -14.39
N ARG A 243 11.26 -17.17 -14.01
CA ARG A 243 9.96 -17.80 -14.25
C ARG A 243 8.81 -17.07 -13.55
N ASN A 244 9.02 -16.65 -12.29
CA ASN A 244 8.02 -15.99 -11.49
C ASN A 244 7.67 -14.56 -12.01
N LEU A 245 8.58 -13.96 -12.78
CA LEU A 245 8.33 -12.70 -13.48
C LEU A 245 7.58 -12.86 -14.82
N ASN A 246 7.16 -14.07 -15.18
CA ASN A 246 6.25 -14.35 -16.31
C ASN A 246 6.71 -13.75 -17.66
N GLY A 247 8.02 -13.78 -17.95
CA GLY A 247 8.59 -13.27 -19.18
C GLY A 247 8.76 -11.75 -19.24
N LYS A 248 8.60 -11.03 -18.13
CA LYS A 248 8.79 -9.58 -18.05
C LYS A 248 10.25 -9.15 -17.92
N LEU A 249 11.16 -10.09 -17.52
CA LEU A 249 12.58 -9.82 -17.34
C LEU A 249 13.32 -9.74 -18.67
N ARG A 250 14.14 -8.68 -18.83
CA ARG A 250 15.11 -8.52 -19.93
C ARG A 250 16.45 -8.11 -19.37
N ILE A 251 17.49 -8.91 -19.60
CA ILE A 251 18.88 -8.60 -19.20
C ILE A 251 19.66 -8.13 -20.42
N PHE A 252 20.42 -7.06 -20.25
CA PHE A 252 21.28 -6.47 -21.29
C PHE A 252 22.72 -6.45 -20.79
N GLN A 253 23.59 -7.26 -21.38
CA GLN A 253 25.01 -7.18 -21.07
C GLN A 253 25.63 -5.95 -21.75
N GLN A 254 26.38 -5.18 -21.00
CA GLN A 254 27.13 -4.03 -21.50
C GLN A 254 28.41 -3.77 -20.68
N GLY A 255 29.34 -2.99 -21.24
CA GLY A 255 30.50 -2.54 -20.48
C GLY A 255 30.09 -1.66 -19.29
N ASN A 256 30.96 -1.60 -18.28
CA ASN A 256 30.70 -0.74 -17.11
C ASN A 256 30.74 0.74 -17.48
N LEU A 257 29.59 1.36 -17.55
CA LEU A 257 29.38 2.80 -17.79
C LEU A 257 28.92 3.55 -16.53
N GLY A 258 29.07 2.89 -15.36
CA GLY A 258 28.61 3.39 -14.07
C GLY A 258 27.08 3.44 -13.94
N GLY A 259 26.60 4.02 -12.84
CA GLY A 259 25.17 4.15 -12.58
C GLY A 259 24.45 4.95 -13.66
N SER A 260 25.02 6.08 -14.12
CA SER A 260 24.42 6.91 -15.17
C SER A 260 24.27 6.15 -16.50
N GLY A 261 25.25 5.30 -16.88
CA GLY A 261 25.15 4.48 -18.08
C GLY A 261 24.11 3.37 -17.96
N GLY A 262 24.00 2.73 -16.79
CA GLY A 262 22.97 1.74 -16.50
C GLY A 262 21.56 2.33 -16.58
N TYR A 263 21.29 3.41 -15.88
CA TYR A 263 19.98 4.08 -15.91
C TYR A 263 19.64 4.66 -17.28
N SER A 264 20.62 5.24 -18.00
CA SER A 264 20.38 5.71 -19.37
C SER A 264 20.02 4.56 -20.31
N ARG A 265 20.61 3.39 -20.15
CA ARG A 265 20.24 2.18 -20.92
C ARG A 265 18.79 1.78 -20.65
N ILE A 266 18.36 1.76 -19.39
CA ILE A 266 16.98 1.46 -19.03
C ILE A 266 16.02 2.46 -19.70
N MET A 267 16.30 3.74 -19.59
CA MET A 267 15.49 4.78 -20.23
C MET A 267 15.37 4.56 -21.73
N TYR A 268 16.48 4.28 -22.40
CA TYR A 268 16.51 4.01 -23.84
C TYR A 268 15.64 2.78 -24.19
N GLU A 269 15.78 1.68 -23.45
CA GLU A 269 15.03 0.46 -23.73
C GLU A 269 13.52 0.63 -23.47
N VAL A 270 13.13 1.32 -22.39
CA VAL A 270 11.72 1.57 -22.10
C VAL A 270 11.09 2.40 -23.20
N LEU A 271 11.74 3.50 -23.62
CA LEU A 271 11.21 4.40 -24.64
C LEU A 271 11.11 3.76 -26.04
N ASN A 272 11.95 2.77 -26.34
CA ASN A 272 12.01 2.18 -27.69
C ASN A 272 11.32 0.80 -27.79
N SER A 273 11.09 0.12 -26.67
CA SER A 273 10.64 -1.28 -26.70
C SER A 273 9.49 -1.61 -25.75
N THR A 274 8.87 -0.59 -25.12
CA THR A 274 7.70 -0.77 -24.25
C THR A 274 6.71 0.37 -24.42
N ASP A 275 5.46 0.16 -23.99
CA ASP A 275 4.42 1.18 -23.90
C ASP A 275 4.19 1.63 -22.43
N ALA A 276 5.12 1.30 -21.52
CA ALA A 276 4.99 1.62 -20.11
C ALA A 276 4.95 3.14 -19.88
N PRO A 277 3.91 3.68 -19.24
CA PRO A 277 3.77 5.12 -19.03
C PRO A 277 4.72 5.66 -17.94
N PHE A 278 5.27 4.76 -17.11
CA PHE A 278 6.16 5.12 -16.00
C PHE A 278 7.36 4.19 -15.94
N ILE A 279 8.48 4.72 -15.43
CA ILE A 279 9.70 3.96 -15.13
C ILE A 279 9.99 4.13 -13.64
N LEU A 280 10.14 3.02 -12.93
CA LEU A 280 10.70 2.98 -11.58
C LEU A 280 12.18 2.57 -11.68
N TYR A 281 13.07 3.42 -11.20
CA TYR A 281 14.48 3.08 -11.04
C TYR A 281 14.76 2.60 -9.63
N MET A 282 15.46 1.50 -9.50
CA MET A 282 15.91 0.99 -8.21
C MET A 282 17.33 0.42 -8.30
N ASP A 283 18.07 0.49 -7.20
CA ASP A 283 19.37 -0.15 -7.09
C ASP A 283 19.19 -1.67 -6.85
N ASP A 284 20.21 -2.44 -7.19
CA ASP A 284 20.21 -3.91 -7.05
C ASP A 284 20.38 -4.38 -5.59
N ASP A 285 20.86 -3.52 -4.69
CA ASP A 285 21.23 -3.85 -3.31
C ASP A 285 20.26 -3.26 -2.25
N ILE A 286 19.08 -2.83 -2.65
CA ILE A 286 18.07 -2.31 -1.73
C ILE A 286 17.13 -3.41 -1.22
N ALA A 287 16.70 -3.28 0.05
CA ALA A 287 15.55 -4.01 0.56
C ALA A 287 14.29 -3.18 0.33
N ILE A 288 13.38 -3.68 -0.48
CA ILE A 288 12.12 -3.00 -0.82
C ILE A 288 10.93 -3.72 -0.18
N GLU A 289 9.92 -2.94 0.25
CA GLU A 289 8.57 -3.45 0.38
C GLU A 289 7.92 -3.39 -1.01
N PRO A 290 7.69 -4.55 -1.66
CA PRO A 290 7.24 -4.56 -3.06
C PRO A 290 5.91 -3.84 -3.28
N ASP A 291 5.03 -3.85 -2.27
CA ASP A 291 3.73 -3.18 -2.32
C ASP A 291 3.84 -1.63 -2.36
N SER A 292 5.06 -1.09 -2.24
CA SER A 292 5.32 0.34 -2.45
C SER A 292 5.39 0.73 -3.94
N ILE A 293 5.35 -0.25 -4.86
CA ILE A 293 5.30 -0.06 -6.31
C ILE A 293 3.86 0.17 -6.78
#